data_bc0523062d62bc791caa7d723fd325af
#
_entry.id   bc0523062d62bc791caa7d723fd325af
#
_cell.length_a   1.000
_cell.length_b   1.000
_cell.length_c   1.000
_cell.angle_alpha   90.00
_cell.angle_beta   90.00
_cell.angle_gamma   90.00
#
_symmetry.space_group_name_H-M   'P 1'
#
loop_
_entity.id
_entity.type
_entity.pdbx_description
1 polymer ?
#
loop_
_entity_poly.entity_id
_entity_poly.type
_entity_poly.pdbx_seq_one_letter_code
_entity_poly.pdbx_strand_id
1 'polypeptide(L)'
;EKKRKERLLFRFFSYFSGMNIDSDIFKIQSNNVLPSRGKILISEPFLRDVTFGRSVILLIDHTEEGSMGLVINKQLPLLLNDIIMEFKYIDEIPLYKGGPIATDTLFYLHTLADIPGAISICKGLYLNGDFEEIKRYILQGNKISEHIRFFLGYSGWESEQLSNEIRENTWLVSEEKKSYLMKSDTKDMWRKALEKLGSKYETWSRFPQVPTLN
;
A
#
# COMPACT_ATOMS: atom_id res chain seq x y z
N GLU A 1 -11.07 5.16 -21.42
CA GLU A 1 -10.83 5.41 -19.98
C GLU A 1 -10.62 6.90 -19.70
N LYS A 2 -9.74 7.60 -20.43
CA LYS A 2 -9.49 9.05 -20.31
C LYS A 2 -10.78 9.89 -20.44
N LYS A 3 -11.62 9.63 -21.45
CA LYS A 3 -12.93 10.29 -21.64
C LYS A 3 -13.93 9.99 -20.51
N ARG A 4 -13.80 8.85 -19.84
CA ARG A 4 -14.65 8.48 -18.70
C ARG A 4 -14.20 9.18 -17.41
N LYS A 5 -12.88 9.37 -17.20
CA LYS A 5 -12.31 10.23 -16.16
C LYS A 5 -12.76 11.68 -16.32
N GLU A 6 -12.71 12.22 -17.55
CA GLU A 6 -13.14 13.60 -17.85
C GLU A 6 -14.65 13.83 -17.60
N ARG A 7 -15.52 12.88 -17.98
CA ARG A 7 -16.98 12.97 -17.71
C ARG A 7 -17.31 12.92 -16.21
N LEU A 8 -16.53 12.22 -15.41
CA LEU A 8 -16.72 12.14 -13.96
C LEU A 8 -16.23 13.39 -13.26
N LEU A 9 -15.08 13.92 -13.67
CA LEU A 9 -14.60 15.22 -13.24
C LEU A 9 -15.63 16.30 -13.58
N PHE A 10 -16.20 16.31 -14.78
CA PHE A 10 -17.21 17.29 -15.19
C PHE A 10 -18.51 17.20 -14.36
N ARG A 11 -18.96 15.99 -14.00
CA ARG A 11 -20.12 15.81 -13.09
C ARG A 11 -19.80 16.23 -11.65
N PHE A 12 -18.56 16.06 -11.20
CA PHE A 12 -18.10 16.56 -9.91
C PHE A 12 -18.04 18.11 -9.92
N PHE A 13 -17.60 18.71 -11.01
CA PHE A 13 -17.59 20.16 -11.19
C PHE A 13 -18.98 20.79 -11.08
N SER A 14 -20.03 20.16 -11.60
CA SER A 14 -21.40 20.69 -11.50
C SER A 14 -21.94 20.72 -10.07
N TYR A 15 -21.43 19.87 -9.18
CA TYR A 15 -21.80 19.85 -7.75
C TYR A 15 -21.17 21.01 -6.95
N PHE A 16 -20.01 21.49 -7.38
CA PHE A 16 -19.27 22.58 -6.72
C PHE A 16 -19.36 23.93 -7.47
N SER A 17 -20.26 24.06 -8.42
CA SER A 17 -20.40 25.26 -9.27
C SER A 17 -20.75 26.57 -8.50
N GLY A 18 -20.92 26.50 -7.18
CA GLY A 18 -21.10 27.67 -6.30
C GLY A 18 -19.87 28.07 -5.49
N MET A 19 -18.78 27.29 -5.56
CA MET A 19 -17.53 27.60 -4.85
C MET A 19 -16.46 28.02 -5.85
N ASN A 20 -15.77 29.13 -5.63
CA ASN A 20 -14.55 29.49 -6.35
C ASN A 20 -13.42 28.50 -5.99
N ILE A 21 -13.50 27.27 -6.51
CA ILE A 21 -12.48 26.25 -6.34
C ILE A 21 -11.49 26.39 -7.50
N ASP A 22 -10.24 26.61 -7.15
CA ASP A 22 -9.16 26.59 -8.14
C ASP A 22 -9.19 25.26 -8.92
N SER A 23 -9.39 25.34 -10.24
CA SER A 23 -9.50 24.18 -11.11
C SER A 23 -8.25 23.26 -11.04
N ASP A 24 -7.13 23.80 -10.58
CA ASP A 24 -5.87 23.07 -10.42
C ASP A 24 -5.88 22.08 -9.23
N ILE A 25 -6.81 22.24 -8.28
CA ILE A 25 -7.00 21.27 -7.19
C ILE A 25 -7.42 19.88 -7.73
N PHE A 26 -8.13 19.85 -8.87
CA PHE A 26 -8.59 18.60 -9.48
C PHE A 26 -7.58 18.00 -10.48
N LYS A 27 -6.53 18.72 -10.81
CA LYS A 27 -5.44 18.18 -11.64
C LYS A 27 -4.52 17.35 -10.76
N ILE A 28 -4.73 16.04 -10.80
CA ILE A 28 -3.82 15.09 -10.18
C ILE A 28 -2.45 15.25 -10.86
N GLN A 29 -1.41 15.51 -10.09
CA GLN A 29 -0.06 15.65 -10.58
C GLN A 29 0.86 14.82 -9.71
N SER A 30 1.75 14.07 -10.36
CA SER A 30 2.84 13.38 -9.69
C SER A 30 3.68 14.37 -8.86
N ASN A 31 4.22 13.90 -7.77
CA ASN A 31 5.12 14.68 -6.92
C ASN A 31 6.59 14.62 -7.39
N ASN A 32 6.86 14.08 -8.58
CA ASN A 32 8.18 13.96 -9.21
C ASN A 32 9.24 13.22 -8.36
N VAL A 33 8.81 12.42 -7.40
CA VAL A 33 9.71 11.56 -6.62
C VAL A 33 9.88 10.25 -7.39
N LEU A 34 11.13 9.84 -7.63
CA LEU A 34 11.41 8.59 -8.33
C LEU A 34 11.13 7.39 -7.42
N PRO A 35 10.55 6.31 -7.97
CA PRO A 35 10.36 5.06 -7.24
C PRO A 35 11.72 4.40 -6.94
N SER A 36 11.78 3.69 -5.83
CA SER A 36 12.91 2.81 -5.48
C SER A 36 12.48 1.83 -4.40
N ARG A 37 13.21 0.75 -4.21
CA ARG A 37 12.99 -0.20 -3.11
C ARG A 37 12.91 0.55 -1.76
N GLY A 38 11.94 0.19 -0.93
CA GLY A 38 11.70 0.81 0.38
C GLY A 38 10.80 2.04 0.38
N LYS A 39 10.51 2.62 -0.79
CA LYS A 39 9.51 3.70 -0.92
C LYS A 39 8.10 3.14 -1.05
N ILE A 40 7.11 3.99 -0.79
CA ILE A 40 5.71 3.65 -0.97
C ILE A 40 5.12 4.33 -2.22
N LEU A 41 4.17 3.63 -2.83
CA LEU A 41 3.25 4.17 -3.82
C LEU A 41 1.92 4.45 -3.13
N ILE A 42 1.33 5.61 -3.39
CA ILE A 42 0.03 6.02 -2.87
C ILE A 42 -0.87 6.20 -4.08
N SER A 43 -1.98 5.45 -4.15
CA SER A 43 -2.90 5.55 -5.27
C SER A 43 -3.58 6.92 -5.31
N GLU A 44 -3.83 7.41 -6.52
CA GLU A 44 -4.63 8.61 -6.71
C GLU A 44 -6.07 8.43 -6.15
N PRO A 45 -6.74 9.50 -5.70
CA PRO A 45 -8.03 9.39 -4.99
C PRO A 45 -9.18 8.83 -5.83
N PHE A 46 -9.11 8.95 -7.16
CA PHE A 46 -10.18 8.53 -8.08
C PHE A 46 -9.87 7.21 -8.79
N LEU A 47 -8.81 6.51 -8.41
CA LEU A 47 -8.48 5.21 -8.96
C LEU A 47 -9.60 4.21 -8.65
N ARG A 48 -10.35 3.84 -9.69
CA ARG A 48 -11.48 2.91 -9.60
C ARG A 48 -11.05 1.47 -9.84
N ASP A 49 -10.08 1.05 -9.10
CA ASP A 49 -9.63 -0.33 -9.10
C ASP A 49 -9.96 -0.96 -7.75
N VAL A 50 -10.55 -2.16 -7.76
CA VAL A 50 -10.96 -2.88 -6.54
C VAL A 50 -9.76 -3.24 -5.68
N THR A 51 -8.64 -3.53 -6.32
CA THR A 51 -7.40 -3.90 -5.63
C THR A 51 -6.63 -2.67 -5.17
N PHE A 52 -6.49 -1.67 -6.05
CA PHE A 52 -5.56 -0.56 -5.85
C PHE A 52 -6.21 0.77 -5.45
N GLY A 53 -7.53 0.90 -5.54
CA GLY A 53 -8.23 2.10 -5.05
C GLY A 53 -7.92 2.34 -3.57
N ARG A 54 -7.40 3.53 -3.22
CA ARG A 54 -6.96 3.91 -1.85
C ARG A 54 -5.92 2.96 -1.25
N SER A 55 -4.99 2.49 -2.08
CA SER A 55 -3.89 1.63 -1.63
C SER A 55 -2.64 2.40 -1.29
N VAL A 56 -1.92 1.87 -0.33
CA VAL A 56 -0.52 2.19 -0.04
C VAL A 56 0.29 0.92 -0.32
N ILE A 57 1.25 1.00 -1.23
CA ILE A 57 2.05 -0.15 -1.66
C ILE A 57 3.51 0.11 -1.30
N LEU A 58 4.13 -0.78 -0.53
CA LEU A 58 5.56 -0.75 -0.28
C LEU A 58 6.29 -1.43 -1.44
N LEU A 59 7.18 -0.72 -2.12
CA LEU A 59 8.07 -1.31 -3.13
C LEU A 59 9.11 -2.18 -2.42
N ILE A 60 9.04 -3.49 -2.65
CA ILE A 60 9.98 -4.47 -2.11
C ILE A 60 11.09 -4.80 -3.09
N ASP A 61 10.87 -4.54 -4.38
CA ASP A 61 11.88 -4.54 -5.42
C ASP A 61 11.57 -3.52 -6.52
N HIS A 62 12.64 -2.97 -7.14
CA HIS A 62 12.52 -2.04 -8.25
C HIS A 62 13.81 -2.04 -9.06
N THR A 63 13.73 -2.53 -10.29
CA THR A 63 14.83 -2.65 -11.24
C THR A 63 14.39 -2.19 -12.63
N GLU A 64 15.28 -2.19 -13.60
CA GLU A 64 14.94 -1.93 -15.01
C GLU A 64 14.03 -3.00 -15.60
N GLU A 65 14.07 -4.23 -15.07
CA GLU A 65 13.25 -5.36 -15.52
C GLU A 65 11.81 -5.28 -15.03
N GLY A 66 11.56 -4.52 -13.94
CA GLY A 66 10.23 -4.37 -13.36
C GLY A 66 10.24 -3.99 -11.89
N SER A 67 9.06 -4.03 -11.29
CA SER A 67 8.88 -3.68 -9.89
C SER A 67 7.97 -4.66 -9.18
N MET A 68 8.22 -4.87 -7.89
CA MET A 68 7.40 -5.68 -7.00
C MET A 68 7.04 -4.90 -5.75
N GLY A 69 5.79 -5.02 -5.28
CA GLY A 69 5.32 -4.32 -4.10
C GLY A 69 4.27 -5.09 -3.31
N LEU A 70 4.09 -4.70 -2.05
CA LEU A 70 3.06 -5.23 -1.17
C LEU A 70 2.06 -4.12 -0.81
N VAL A 71 0.76 -4.36 -1.07
CA VAL A 71 -0.30 -3.48 -0.54
C VAL A 71 -0.32 -3.64 0.98
N ILE A 72 0.03 -2.58 1.71
CA ILE A 72 0.23 -2.66 3.17
C ILE A 72 -0.97 -2.19 3.99
N ASN A 73 -2.03 -1.68 3.38
CA ASN A 73 -3.15 -1.09 4.10
C ASN A 73 -4.49 -1.81 3.90
N LYS A 74 -4.51 -3.00 3.30
CA LYS A 74 -5.75 -3.77 3.10
C LYS A 74 -5.70 -5.08 3.87
N GLN A 75 -6.34 -5.11 5.03
CA GLN A 75 -6.50 -6.32 5.82
C GLN A 75 -7.53 -7.25 5.17
N LEU A 76 -7.26 -8.55 5.19
CA LEU A 76 -8.19 -9.59 4.78
C LEU A 76 -9.14 -9.96 5.94
N PRO A 77 -10.34 -10.44 5.66
CA PRO A 77 -11.23 -11.04 6.66
C PRO A 77 -10.79 -12.48 6.99
N LEU A 78 -9.51 -12.69 7.16
CA LEU A 78 -8.84 -13.97 7.37
C LEU A 78 -7.63 -13.73 8.28
N LEU A 79 -7.38 -14.65 9.18
CA LEU A 79 -6.24 -14.62 10.09
C LEU A 79 -5.17 -15.63 9.63
N LEU A 80 -3.93 -15.38 9.98
CA LEU A 80 -2.86 -16.36 9.76
C LEU A 80 -3.11 -17.65 10.56
N ASN A 81 -3.79 -17.54 11.70
CA ASN A 81 -4.23 -18.64 12.55
C ASN A 81 -5.19 -19.63 11.84
N ASP A 82 -5.91 -19.15 10.80
CA ASP A 82 -6.81 -19.99 10.01
C ASP A 82 -6.06 -20.83 8.96
N ILE A 83 -4.82 -20.44 8.64
CA ILE A 83 -4.00 -21.07 7.60
C ILE A 83 -2.91 -21.95 8.22
N ILE A 84 -2.29 -21.52 9.33
CA ILE A 84 -1.17 -22.21 9.97
C ILE A 84 -1.65 -22.85 11.27
N MET A 85 -1.72 -24.18 11.24
CA MET A 85 -2.29 -24.96 12.35
C MET A 85 -1.56 -24.75 13.67
N GLU A 86 -0.25 -24.53 13.63
CA GLU A 86 0.58 -24.28 14.82
C GLU A 86 0.19 -22.98 15.54
N PHE A 87 -0.45 -22.03 14.83
CA PHE A 87 -0.88 -20.74 15.40
C PHE A 87 -2.33 -20.74 15.89
N LYS A 88 -3.02 -21.88 15.83
CA LYS A 88 -4.46 -21.99 16.14
C LYS A 88 -4.84 -21.47 17.54
N TYR A 89 -3.95 -21.60 18.51
CA TYR A 89 -4.25 -21.32 19.93
C TYR A 89 -3.45 -20.14 20.49
N ILE A 90 -2.86 -19.31 19.66
CA ILE A 90 -2.20 -18.07 20.07
C ILE A 90 -3.05 -16.85 19.68
N ASP A 91 -2.59 -15.65 20.06
CA ASP A 91 -3.26 -14.40 19.71
C ASP A 91 -3.49 -14.26 18.19
N GLU A 92 -4.58 -13.60 17.82
CA GLU A 92 -4.95 -13.37 16.43
C GLU A 92 -3.87 -12.62 15.64
N ILE A 93 -3.43 -13.19 14.53
CA ILE A 93 -2.43 -12.61 13.65
C ILE A 93 -3.12 -12.11 12.38
N PRO A 94 -3.24 -10.79 12.18
CA PRO A 94 -3.88 -10.22 11.00
C PRO A 94 -3.13 -10.58 9.71
N LEU A 95 -3.89 -10.89 8.67
CA LEU A 95 -3.38 -11.16 7.33
C LEU A 95 -3.80 -10.04 6.38
N TYR A 96 -2.90 -9.61 5.51
CA TYR A 96 -3.14 -8.50 4.58
C TYR A 96 -3.10 -8.97 3.13
N LYS A 97 -3.83 -8.29 2.25
CA LYS A 97 -3.77 -8.51 0.82
C LYS A 97 -2.53 -7.81 0.26
N GLY A 98 -1.47 -8.56 -0.08
CA GLY A 98 -0.26 -7.99 -0.68
C GLY A 98 -0.44 -7.53 -2.13
N GLY A 99 -1.34 -8.20 -2.87
CA GLY A 99 -1.64 -7.87 -4.27
C GLY A 99 -2.43 -8.95 -4.98
N PRO A 100 -2.66 -8.79 -6.31
CA PRO A 100 -3.46 -9.73 -7.10
C PRO A 100 -2.68 -10.92 -7.66
N ILE A 101 -1.33 -10.92 -7.57
CA ILE A 101 -0.47 -11.96 -8.14
C ILE A 101 -0.09 -12.95 -7.04
N ALA A 102 -0.06 -14.25 -7.36
CA ALA A 102 0.28 -15.35 -6.44
C ALA A 102 -0.46 -15.25 -5.10
N THR A 103 -1.78 -15.16 -5.15
CA THR A 103 -2.65 -14.90 -3.98
C THR A 103 -2.67 -16.03 -2.94
N ASP A 104 -2.05 -17.16 -3.23
CA ASP A 104 -1.81 -18.32 -2.37
C ASP A 104 -0.41 -18.33 -1.74
N THR A 105 0.44 -17.36 -2.10
CA THR A 105 1.81 -17.25 -1.59
C THR A 105 1.88 -16.29 -0.42
N LEU A 106 2.48 -16.75 0.69
CA LEU A 106 2.67 -15.97 1.90
C LEU A 106 3.98 -15.17 1.83
N PHE A 107 3.87 -13.86 2.02
CA PHE A 107 4.97 -12.93 2.22
C PHE A 107 4.91 -12.37 3.64
N TYR A 108 6.06 -12.03 4.21
CA TYR A 108 6.10 -11.37 5.50
C TYR A 108 7.20 -10.32 5.58
N LEU A 109 6.84 -9.17 6.15
CA LEU A 109 7.76 -8.10 6.53
C LEU A 109 8.07 -8.21 8.00
N HIS A 110 9.34 -8.02 8.38
CA HIS A 110 9.72 -8.08 9.79
C HIS A 110 10.90 -7.15 10.12
N THR A 111 11.10 -6.92 11.41
CA THR A 111 12.18 -6.08 11.94
C THR A 111 13.30 -6.90 12.58
N LEU A 112 13.25 -8.21 12.48
CA LEU A 112 14.21 -9.16 13.08
C LEU A 112 15.45 -9.24 12.16
N ALA A 113 16.61 -8.82 12.68
CA ALA A 113 17.81 -8.69 11.85
C ALA A 113 18.49 -10.03 11.52
N ASP A 114 18.29 -11.05 12.37
CA ASP A 114 19.09 -12.28 12.35
C ASP A 114 18.36 -13.46 11.67
N ILE A 115 17.30 -13.20 10.91
CA ILE A 115 16.57 -14.24 10.19
C ILE A 115 17.37 -14.65 8.93
N PRO A 116 17.81 -15.92 8.81
CA PRO A 116 18.57 -16.39 7.65
C PRO A 116 17.76 -16.20 6.37
N GLY A 117 18.42 -15.79 5.28
CA GLY A 117 17.79 -15.60 3.98
C GLY A 117 16.84 -14.40 3.86
N ALA A 118 16.70 -13.58 4.91
CA ALA A 118 15.88 -12.39 4.86
C ALA A 118 16.47 -11.33 3.91
N ILE A 119 15.62 -10.73 3.10
CA ILE A 119 16.00 -9.69 2.12
C ILE A 119 15.81 -8.31 2.76
N SER A 120 16.88 -7.52 2.83
CA SER A 120 16.78 -6.13 3.34
C SER A 120 16.00 -5.25 2.37
N ILE A 121 14.93 -4.60 2.86
CA ILE A 121 14.13 -3.65 2.08
C ILE A 121 14.61 -2.21 2.35
N CYS A 122 14.76 -1.85 3.61
CA CYS A 122 15.36 -0.61 4.07
C CYS A 122 15.92 -0.82 5.49
N LYS A 123 16.54 0.18 6.08
CA LYS A 123 17.20 0.06 7.37
C LYS A 123 16.29 -0.54 8.45
N GLY A 124 16.60 -1.79 8.84
CA GLY A 124 15.90 -2.53 9.89
C GLY A 124 14.49 -3.02 9.49
N LEU A 125 14.22 -3.14 8.18
CA LEU A 125 13.02 -3.78 7.64
C LEU A 125 13.45 -4.83 6.62
N TYR A 126 12.94 -6.04 6.79
CA TYR A 126 13.31 -7.21 6.02
C TYR A 126 12.07 -7.90 5.48
N LEU A 127 12.25 -8.59 4.35
CA LEU A 127 11.24 -9.41 3.68
C LEU A 127 11.64 -10.87 3.77
N ASN A 128 10.69 -11.75 4.12
CA ASN A 128 10.83 -13.20 4.10
C ASN A 128 12.06 -13.71 4.90
N GLY A 129 12.66 -14.79 4.50
CA GLY A 129 13.75 -15.49 5.16
C GLY A 129 13.29 -16.85 5.67
N ASP A 130 13.99 -17.41 6.66
CA ASP A 130 13.65 -18.70 7.25
C ASP A 130 12.36 -18.60 8.06
N PHE A 131 11.29 -19.23 7.55
CA PHE A 131 9.97 -19.20 8.16
C PHE A 131 9.89 -19.98 9.47
N GLU A 132 10.73 -21.00 9.64
CA GLU A 132 10.78 -21.76 10.93
C GLU A 132 11.32 -20.88 12.06
N GLU A 133 12.25 -19.97 11.78
CA GLU A 133 12.72 -18.98 12.75
C GLU A 133 11.61 -17.98 13.12
N ILE A 134 10.83 -17.54 12.15
CA ILE A 134 9.66 -16.68 12.37
C ILE A 134 8.61 -17.42 13.22
N LYS A 135 8.32 -18.69 12.93
CA LYS A 135 7.40 -19.51 13.73
C LYS A 135 7.92 -19.66 15.16
N ARG A 136 9.20 -19.95 15.32
CA ARG A 136 9.81 -20.08 16.64
C ARG A 136 9.68 -18.81 17.46
N TYR A 137 9.98 -17.65 16.85
CA TYR A 137 9.83 -16.35 17.48
C TYR A 137 8.40 -16.12 17.99
N ILE A 138 7.39 -16.44 17.17
CA ILE A 138 5.98 -16.29 17.51
C ILE A 138 5.56 -17.25 18.64
N LEU A 139 5.90 -18.53 18.53
CA LEU A 139 5.51 -19.56 19.49
C LEU A 139 6.20 -19.41 20.86
N GLN A 140 7.30 -18.67 20.94
CA GLN A 140 7.94 -18.26 22.20
C GLN A 140 7.16 -17.14 22.92
N GLY A 141 6.04 -16.66 22.38
CA GLY A 141 5.23 -15.60 22.97
C GLY A 141 5.79 -14.19 22.79
N ASN A 142 6.69 -14.01 21.82
CA ASN A 142 7.22 -12.67 21.51
C ASN A 142 6.17 -11.78 20.85
N LYS A 143 6.30 -10.47 21.03
CA LYS A 143 5.39 -9.47 20.44
C LYS A 143 5.44 -9.51 18.92
N ILE A 144 4.30 -9.77 18.27
CA ILE A 144 4.16 -9.80 16.82
C ILE A 144 3.89 -8.39 16.27
N SER A 145 2.97 -7.65 16.90
CA SER A 145 2.58 -6.31 16.46
C SER A 145 3.80 -5.39 16.39
N GLU A 146 3.93 -4.62 15.29
CA GLU A 146 5.06 -3.75 14.97
C GLU A 146 6.37 -4.47 14.59
N HIS A 147 6.45 -5.80 14.77
CA HIS A 147 7.63 -6.60 14.45
C HIS A 147 7.46 -7.49 13.24
N ILE A 148 6.27 -8.05 13.02
CA ILE A 148 6.01 -8.93 11.87
C ILE A 148 4.64 -8.60 11.28
N ARG A 149 4.53 -8.59 9.96
CA ARG A 149 3.28 -8.45 9.21
C ARG A 149 3.24 -9.45 8.07
N PHE A 150 2.08 -10.08 7.87
CA PHE A 150 1.87 -11.15 6.90
C PHE A 150 0.96 -10.71 5.75
N PHE A 151 1.28 -11.15 4.54
CA PHE A 151 0.59 -10.75 3.31
C PHE A 151 0.36 -11.96 2.42
N LEU A 152 -0.81 -12.03 1.77
CA LEU A 152 -1.05 -12.97 0.66
C LEU A 152 -0.92 -12.24 -0.67
N GLY A 153 -0.12 -12.83 -1.56
CA GLY A 153 0.15 -12.29 -2.88
C GLY A 153 0.99 -11.03 -2.88
N TYR A 154 1.24 -10.50 -4.07
CA TYR A 154 1.99 -9.29 -4.31
C TYR A 154 1.45 -8.50 -5.50
N SER A 155 1.95 -7.27 -5.67
CA SER A 155 1.70 -6.40 -6.82
C SER A 155 2.94 -6.34 -7.68
N GLY A 156 2.78 -6.53 -9.00
CA GLY A 156 3.89 -6.54 -9.95
C GLY A 156 3.67 -5.54 -11.08
N TRP A 157 4.75 -4.96 -11.56
CA TRP A 157 4.81 -4.12 -12.75
C TRP A 157 5.92 -4.63 -13.67
N GLU A 158 5.61 -4.73 -14.95
CA GLU A 158 6.62 -5.01 -15.97
C GLU A 158 7.58 -3.83 -16.15
N SER A 159 8.63 -4.04 -16.94
CA SER A 159 9.57 -2.96 -17.32
C SER A 159 8.80 -1.73 -17.81
N GLU A 160 9.19 -0.55 -17.34
CA GLU A 160 8.60 0.76 -17.64
C GLU A 160 7.12 0.95 -17.23
N GLN A 161 6.37 -0.11 -16.90
CA GLN A 161 4.95 0.00 -16.56
C GLN A 161 4.74 0.96 -15.37
N LEU A 162 5.46 0.78 -14.27
CA LEU A 162 5.33 1.66 -13.10
C LEU A 162 5.68 3.11 -13.42
N SER A 163 6.74 3.34 -14.21
CA SER A 163 7.16 4.67 -14.64
C SER A 163 6.09 5.36 -15.50
N ASN A 164 5.41 4.60 -16.37
CA ASN A 164 4.29 5.08 -17.17
C ASN A 164 3.09 5.44 -16.29
N GLU A 165 2.72 4.58 -15.35
CA GLU A 165 1.60 4.81 -14.42
C GLU A 165 1.87 6.03 -13.51
N ILE A 166 3.11 6.26 -13.08
CA ILE A 166 3.50 7.48 -12.35
C ILE A 166 3.36 8.72 -13.24
N ARG A 167 3.82 8.67 -14.49
CA ARG A 167 3.65 9.78 -15.46
C ARG A 167 2.19 10.08 -15.77
N GLU A 168 1.33 9.07 -15.73
CA GLU A 168 -0.13 9.20 -15.86
C GLU A 168 -0.80 9.64 -14.56
N ASN A 169 -0.03 9.93 -13.52
CA ASN A 169 -0.49 10.35 -12.20
C ASN A 169 -1.37 9.33 -11.46
N THR A 170 -1.21 8.04 -11.74
CA THR A 170 -1.88 6.96 -11.04
C THR A 170 -1.32 6.78 -9.63
N TRP A 171 -0.01 7.01 -9.47
CA TRP A 171 0.74 6.86 -8.23
C TRP A 171 1.48 8.12 -7.83
N LEU A 172 1.44 8.41 -6.53
CA LEU A 172 2.36 9.32 -5.85
C LEU A 172 3.41 8.47 -5.13
N VAL A 173 4.66 8.93 -5.14
CA VAL A 173 5.78 8.22 -4.49
C VAL A 173 6.18 8.96 -3.22
N SER A 174 6.37 8.23 -2.12
CA SER A 174 6.81 8.81 -0.84
C SER A 174 7.77 7.88 -0.13
N GLU A 175 8.54 8.45 0.78
CA GLU A 175 9.37 7.71 1.72
C GLU A 175 8.73 7.75 3.10
N GLU A 176 8.68 6.59 3.77
CA GLU A 176 8.04 6.46 5.09
C GLU A 176 8.97 5.78 6.09
N LYS A 177 8.79 6.15 7.37
CA LYS A 177 9.52 5.51 8.47
C LYS A 177 9.06 4.06 8.63
N LYS A 178 9.98 3.18 9.04
CA LYS A 178 9.70 1.79 9.39
C LYS A 178 8.49 1.64 10.33
N SER A 179 8.38 2.49 11.34
CA SER A 179 7.25 2.48 12.28
C SER A 179 5.89 2.73 11.61
N TYR A 180 5.86 3.44 10.51
CA TYR A 180 4.65 3.61 9.69
C TYR A 180 4.34 2.35 8.88
N LEU A 181 5.36 1.76 8.25
CA LEU A 181 5.22 0.56 7.40
C LEU A 181 4.76 -0.67 8.21
N MET A 182 5.14 -0.72 9.48
CA MET A 182 4.85 -1.84 10.38
C MET A 182 3.58 -1.65 11.24
N LYS A 183 2.80 -0.58 11.02
CA LYS A 183 1.54 -0.39 11.74
C LYS A 183 0.51 -1.48 11.42
N SER A 184 -0.14 -2.00 12.47
CA SER A 184 -1.28 -2.90 12.36
C SER A 184 -2.59 -2.15 12.08
N ASP A 185 -2.79 -0.97 12.66
CA ASP A 185 -3.93 -0.10 12.34
C ASP A 185 -3.69 0.60 10.99
N THR A 186 -4.33 0.08 9.95
CA THR A 186 -4.15 0.53 8.57
C THR A 186 -5.33 1.35 8.05
N LYS A 187 -6.39 1.54 8.84
CA LYS A 187 -7.66 2.14 8.42
C LYS A 187 -7.51 3.51 7.76
N ASP A 188 -6.64 4.36 8.30
CA ASP A 188 -6.38 5.72 7.80
C ASP A 188 -5.04 5.85 7.06
N MET A 189 -4.37 4.75 6.77
CA MET A 189 -3.00 4.79 6.25
C MET A 189 -2.90 5.57 4.93
N TRP A 190 -3.79 5.30 3.98
CA TRP A 190 -3.83 6.02 2.69
C TRP A 190 -4.08 7.52 2.87
N ARG A 191 -5.06 7.90 3.70
CA ARG A 191 -5.39 9.30 3.96
C ARG A 191 -4.20 10.03 4.60
N LYS A 192 -3.60 9.46 5.64
CA LYS A 192 -2.43 10.03 6.34
C LYS A 192 -1.20 10.13 5.44
N ALA A 193 -1.02 9.20 4.50
CA ALA A 193 0.07 9.28 3.52
C ALA A 193 -0.12 10.47 2.57
N LEU A 194 -1.34 10.74 2.10
CA LEU A 194 -1.63 11.92 1.28
C LEU A 194 -1.47 13.23 2.06
N GLU A 195 -1.98 13.31 3.29
CA GLU A 195 -1.90 14.52 4.13
C GLU A 195 -0.45 14.97 4.34
N LYS A 196 0.49 14.03 4.46
CA LYS A 196 1.92 14.33 4.61
C LYS A 196 2.56 14.95 3.36
N LEU A 197 1.99 14.75 2.19
CA LEU A 197 2.53 15.30 0.94
C LEU A 197 2.22 16.79 0.75
N GLY A 198 1.39 17.38 1.62
CA GLY A 198 1.07 18.82 1.62
C GLY A 198 -0.41 19.12 1.39
N SER A 199 -0.77 20.39 1.50
CA SER A 199 -2.17 20.87 1.54
C SER A 199 -3.02 20.46 0.33
N LYS A 200 -2.43 20.43 -0.88
CA LYS A 200 -3.10 19.95 -2.09
C LYS A 200 -3.56 18.51 -1.95
N TYR A 201 -2.69 17.64 -1.47
CA TYR A 201 -2.97 16.22 -1.29
C TYR A 201 -3.85 15.94 -0.09
N GLU A 202 -3.78 16.80 0.95
CA GLU A 202 -4.71 16.77 2.07
C GLU A 202 -6.16 16.97 1.61
N THR A 203 -6.40 17.92 0.69
CA THR A 203 -7.72 18.12 0.10
C THR A 203 -8.18 16.85 -0.64
N TRP A 204 -7.30 16.20 -1.41
CA TRP A 204 -7.62 14.95 -2.09
C TRP A 204 -7.92 13.78 -1.15
N SER A 205 -7.31 13.76 0.03
CA SER A 205 -7.55 12.70 1.02
C SER A 205 -9.01 12.66 1.52
N ARG A 206 -9.71 13.79 1.42
CA ARG A 206 -11.09 13.98 1.86
C ARG A 206 -12.15 13.67 0.79
N PHE A 207 -11.76 13.48 -0.47
CA PHE A 207 -12.72 13.16 -1.53
C PHE A 207 -13.34 11.78 -1.31
N PRO A 208 -14.67 11.62 -1.54
CA PRO A 208 -15.32 10.33 -1.46
C PRO A 208 -14.81 9.40 -2.56
N GLN A 209 -14.70 8.10 -2.27
CA GLN A 209 -14.24 7.10 -3.25
C GLN A 209 -15.22 6.98 -4.42
N VAL A 210 -16.51 7.12 -4.14
CA VAL A 210 -17.58 7.17 -5.13
C VAL A 210 -18.36 8.44 -4.86
N PRO A 211 -18.36 9.42 -5.77
CA PRO A 211 -19.24 10.57 -5.67
C PRO A 211 -20.69 10.07 -5.77
N THR A 212 -21.40 10.03 -4.64
CA THR A 212 -22.85 9.80 -4.63
C THR A 212 -23.53 11.14 -4.89
N LEU A 213 -24.39 11.18 -5.90
CA LEU A 213 -25.37 12.26 -6.06
C LEU A 213 -26.45 11.99 -5.00
N ASN A 214 -26.47 12.79 -3.94
CA ASN A 214 -27.65 12.93 -3.08
C ASN A 214 -28.57 13.98 -3.68
#